data_6b3211cbd181023fb8ca3b750eec7ba2
#
_entry.id   6b3211cbd181023fb8ca3b750eec7ba2
#
_cell.length_a   1.000
_cell.length_b   1.000
_cell.length_c   1.000
_cell.angle_alpha   90.00
_cell.angle_beta   90.00
_cell.angle_gamma   90.00
#
_symmetry.space_group_name_H-M   'P 1'
#
loop_
_entity.id
_entity.type
_entity.pdbx_description
1 polymer ?
#
loop_
_entity_poly.entity_id
_entity_poly.type
_entity_poly.pdbx_seq_one_letter_code
_entity_poly.pdbx_strand_id
1 'polypeptide(L)'
;MLFRSDQPPEGATHKDAKPVLSFTAKRRGKAPSHLADLDAAGRKQVLKDLGLPAFRADQLSRHYFTHFEADPERMSDIPAGMRAQVREALLPTLVSKVVSLEADGGRTIKDLWRLYDGAQVESVLMRYPQRTTLCVSSQAGCGMACPFCATGQMGLTRNLSTAEIVDQVRYAQAACRDGALAGGPTTLSNIVFMGMGEPLANYKTVIGA
;
A
#
# COMPACT_ATOMS: atom_id res chain seq x y z
N MET A 1 -14.90 19.97 15.30
CA MET A 1 -14.55 20.64 16.55
C MET A 1 -13.04 20.91 16.50
N LEU A 2 -12.66 22.18 16.35
CA LEU A 2 -11.26 22.61 16.25
C LEU A 2 -10.74 22.76 17.67
N PHE A 3 -9.78 21.92 18.09
CA PHE A 3 -9.05 22.16 19.32
C PHE A 3 -8.09 23.34 19.11
N ARG A 4 -8.35 24.44 19.81
CA ARG A 4 -7.41 25.55 19.94
C ARG A 4 -6.21 25.06 20.76
N SER A 5 -5.01 25.45 20.33
CA SER A 5 -3.79 25.30 21.09
C SER A 5 -3.83 26.20 22.30
N ASP A 6 -4.06 25.63 23.49
CA ASP A 6 -3.86 26.36 24.74
C ASP A 6 -2.35 26.50 24.99
N GLN A 7 -1.87 27.73 24.99
CA GLN A 7 -0.55 28.05 25.51
C GLN A 7 -0.56 27.77 27.03
N PRO A 8 0.51 27.17 27.57
CA PRO A 8 0.58 26.96 29.01
C PRO A 8 0.62 28.29 29.77
N PRO A 9 0.04 28.37 30.97
CA PRO A 9 0.02 29.60 31.76
C PRO A 9 1.44 30.04 32.11
N GLU A 10 1.72 31.36 31.99
CA GLU A 10 2.97 31.97 32.40
C GLU A 10 3.21 31.71 33.88
N GLY A 11 4.30 31.00 34.19
CA GLY A 11 4.73 30.71 35.57
C GLY A 11 4.96 29.25 35.93
N ALA A 12 4.68 28.28 35.04
CA ALA A 12 4.97 26.86 35.30
C ALA A 12 6.47 26.58 35.16
N THR A 13 7.11 26.14 36.22
CA THR A 13 8.49 25.69 36.19
C THR A 13 8.59 24.38 35.39
N HIS A 14 9.69 24.21 34.64
CA HIS A 14 9.94 23.12 33.65
C HIS A 14 9.79 21.68 34.21
N LYS A 15 9.55 21.50 35.53
CA LYS A 15 9.41 20.20 36.18
C LYS A 15 7.99 19.62 36.15
N ASP A 16 6.97 20.43 35.91
CA ASP A 16 5.55 20.03 35.98
C ASP A 16 4.85 19.93 34.62
N ALA A 17 5.55 20.24 33.52
CA ALA A 17 4.98 20.12 32.18
C ALA A 17 4.87 18.63 31.79
N LYS A 18 3.65 18.09 31.81
CA LYS A 18 3.37 16.78 31.19
C LYS A 18 3.78 16.84 29.72
N PRO A 19 4.47 15.82 29.19
CA PRO A 19 4.83 15.79 27.79
C PRO A 19 3.54 15.85 26.93
N VAL A 20 3.36 16.95 26.23
CA VAL A 20 2.28 17.09 25.22
C VAL A 20 2.74 16.37 23.98
N LEU A 21 2.19 15.18 23.74
CA LEU A 21 2.39 14.48 22.47
C LEU A 21 1.63 15.24 21.38
N SER A 22 2.35 16.05 20.63
CA SER A 22 1.81 16.75 19.46
C SER A 22 1.77 15.80 18.26
N PHE A 23 0.60 15.26 17.94
CA PHE A 23 0.34 14.48 16.73
C PHE A 23 0.01 15.40 15.54
N THR A 24 0.93 16.26 15.16
CA THR A 24 0.81 17.01 13.89
C THR A 24 1.18 16.08 12.73
N ALA A 25 0.20 15.35 12.21
CA ALA A 25 0.37 14.62 10.95
C ALA A 25 0.65 15.65 9.83
N LYS A 26 1.88 15.69 9.33
CA LYS A 26 2.18 16.45 8.11
C LYS A 26 1.29 15.92 7.00
N ARG A 27 0.45 16.78 6.39
CA ARG A 27 -0.27 16.44 5.15
C ARG A 27 0.77 16.04 4.11
N ARG A 28 0.76 14.77 3.74
CA ARG A 28 1.66 14.22 2.74
C ARG A 28 1.00 14.30 1.36
N GLY A 29 1.80 14.52 0.32
CA GLY A 29 1.31 14.68 -1.05
C GLY A 29 0.61 13.42 -1.59
N LYS A 30 -0.01 13.56 -2.76
CA LYS A 30 -0.58 12.42 -3.51
C LYS A 30 0.55 11.50 -3.96
N ALA A 31 0.30 10.18 -3.96
CA ALA A 31 1.23 9.20 -4.51
C ALA A 31 1.57 9.50 -5.98
N PRO A 32 2.80 9.20 -6.44
CA PRO A 32 3.11 9.21 -7.85
C PRO A 32 2.11 8.41 -8.66
N SER A 33 1.85 8.81 -9.90
CA SER A 33 0.96 8.07 -10.79
C SER A 33 1.51 6.67 -11.03
N HIS A 34 0.63 5.67 -11.03
CA HIS A 34 1.03 4.29 -11.21
C HIS A 34 0.07 3.57 -12.16
N LEU A 35 0.55 2.54 -12.83
CA LEU A 35 -0.22 1.71 -13.78
C LEU A 35 -1.55 1.21 -13.17
N ALA A 36 -1.55 0.83 -11.91
CA ALA A 36 -2.74 0.32 -11.23
C ALA A 36 -3.75 1.42 -10.81
N ASP A 37 -3.36 2.71 -10.84
CA ASP A 37 -4.28 3.83 -10.63
C ASP A 37 -5.05 4.22 -11.91
N LEU A 38 -4.69 3.62 -13.06
CA LEU A 38 -5.21 3.97 -14.38
C LEU A 38 -6.08 2.83 -14.94
N ASP A 39 -7.12 3.20 -15.67
CA ASP A 39 -7.85 2.26 -16.53
C ASP A 39 -7.05 1.90 -17.80
N ALA A 40 -7.56 1.00 -18.61
CA ALA A 40 -6.89 0.55 -19.84
C ALA A 40 -6.66 1.70 -20.83
N ALA A 41 -7.58 2.66 -20.93
CA ALA A 41 -7.47 3.83 -21.80
C ALA A 41 -6.39 4.79 -21.29
N GLY A 42 -6.38 5.06 -19.99
CA GLY A 42 -5.38 5.91 -19.33
C GLY A 42 -3.97 5.37 -19.48
N ARG A 43 -3.75 4.05 -19.32
CA ARG A 43 -2.45 3.41 -19.55
C ARG A 43 -1.95 3.60 -20.98
N LYS A 44 -2.84 3.41 -21.97
CA LYS A 44 -2.51 3.64 -23.39
C LYS A 44 -2.21 5.11 -23.69
N GLN A 45 -2.92 6.03 -23.05
CA GLN A 45 -2.67 7.46 -23.21
C GLN A 45 -1.32 7.87 -22.67
N VAL A 46 -0.96 7.45 -21.44
CA VAL A 46 0.37 7.74 -20.87
C VAL A 46 1.49 7.24 -21.77
N LEU A 47 1.37 6.04 -22.33
CA LEU A 47 2.39 5.53 -23.26
C LEU A 47 2.50 6.34 -24.54
N LYS A 48 1.37 6.79 -25.11
CA LYS A 48 1.37 7.69 -26.28
C LYS A 48 2.08 9.00 -25.98
N ASP A 49 1.82 9.58 -24.79
CA ASP A 49 2.44 10.85 -24.36
C ASP A 49 3.96 10.70 -24.19
N LEU A 50 4.44 9.49 -23.88
CA LEU A 50 5.86 9.13 -23.84
C LEU A 50 6.44 8.78 -25.23
N GLY A 51 5.66 8.84 -26.29
CA GLY A 51 6.08 8.43 -27.64
C GLY A 51 6.23 6.91 -27.79
N LEU A 52 5.61 6.11 -26.90
CA LEU A 52 5.68 4.66 -26.92
C LEU A 52 4.43 4.03 -27.55
N PRO A 53 4.57 2.85 -28.21
CA PRO A 53 3.43 2.17 -28.81
C PRO A 53 2.36 1.80 -27.77
N ALA A 54 1.09 2.13 -28.04
CA ALA A 54 -0.04 1.93 -27.12
C ALA A 54 -0.25 0.45 -26.73
N PHE A 55 0.10 -0.52 -27.60
CA PHE A 55 -0.02 -1.95 -27.29
C PHE A 55 0.87 -2.40 -26.11
N ARG A 56 1.91 -1.64 -25.78
CA ARG A 56 2.76 -1.90 -24.63
C ARG A 56 2.00 -1.81 -23.29
N ALA A 57 0.87 -1.08 -23.27
CA ALA A 57 0.01 -1.02 -22.10
C ALA A 57 -0.54 -2.40 -21.69
N ASP A 58 -0.89 -3.22 -22.70
CA ASP A 58 -1.42 -4.56 -22.45
C ASP A 58 -0.30 -5.52 -21.99
N GLN A 59 0.93 -5.35 -22.51
CA GLN A 59 2.10 -6.10 -22.04
C GLN A 59 2.44 -5.76 -20.60
N LEU A 60 2.55 -4.48 -20.26
CA LEU A 60 2.82 -4.02 -18.89
C LEU A 60 1.73 -4.48 -17.91
N SER A 61 0.46 -4.40 -18.33
CA SER A 61 -0.66 -4.87 -17.52
C SER A 61 -0.57 -6.37 -17.25
N ARG A 62 -0.19 -7.18 -18.24
CA ARG A 62 0.01 -8.62 -18.07
C ARG A 62 1.15 -8.92 -17.10
N HIS A 63 2.29 -8.25 -17.25
CA HIS A 63 3.39 -8.42 -16.30
C HIS A 63 2.97 -8.09 -14.88
N TYR A 64 2.34 -6.95 -14.67
CA TYR A 64 1.98 -6.47 -13.35
C TYR A 64 0.85 -7.29 -12.68
N PHE A 65 -0.27 -7.50 -13.39
CA PHE A 65 -1.46 -8.14 -12.80
C PHE A 65 -1.49 -9.66 -12.92
N THR A 66 -0.81 -10.25 -13.93
CA THR A 66 -0.84 -11.71 -14.15
C THR A 66 0.44 -12.37 -13.66
N HIS A 67 1.59 -11.76 -13.93
CA HIS A 67 2.88 -12.33 -13.52
C HIS A 67 3.39 -11.76 -12.20
N PHE A 68 2.71 -10.75 -11.63
CA PHE A 68 3.05 -10.05 -10.38
C PHE A 68 4.44 -9.40 -10.42
N GLU A 69 4.93 -9.08 -11.62
CA GLU A 69 6.21 -8.45 -11.86
C GLU A 69 6.04 -6.94 -12.06
N ALA A 70 6.73 -6.14 -11.26
CA ALA A 70 6.70 -4.69 -11.34
C ALA A 70 8.04 -4.09 -11.78
N ASP A 71 9.11 -4.91 -11.89
CA ASP A 71 10.40 -4.43 -12.35
C ASP A 71 10.52 -4.53 -13.87
N PRO A 72 10.57 -3.41 -14.62
CA PRO A 72 10.72 -3.42 -16.07
C PRO A 72 12.01 -4.11 -16.56
N GLU A 73 13.05 -4.20 -15.73
CA GLU A 73 14.27 -4.91 -16.10
C GLU A 73 14.06 -6.43 -16.28
N ARG A 74 13.04 -6.97 -15.61
CA ARG A 74 12.66 -8.38 -15.69
C ARG A 74 11.60 -8.67 -16.76
N MET A 75 11.10 -7.63 -17.45
CA MET A 75 10.11 -7.74 -18.53
C MET A 75 10.82 -7.87 -19.87
N SER A 76 11.01 -9.11 -20.35
CA SER A 76 11.82 -9.42 -21.54
C SER A 76 11.24 -8.86 -22.84
N ASP A 77 9.93 -8.66 -22.93
CA ASP A 77 9.22 -8.09 -24.07
C ASP A 77 9.20 -6.56 -24.10
N ILE A 78 9.71 -5.89 -23.02
CA ILE A 78 9.89 -4.44 -22.99
C ILE A 78 11.32 -4.09 -23.39
N PRO A 79 11.53 -3.34 -24.50
CA PRO A 79 12.87 -2.94 -24.95
C PRO A 79 13.65 -2.19 -23.87
N ALA A 80 14.93 -2.51 -23.73
CA ALA A 80 15.79 -1.94 -22.68
C ALA A 80 15.77 -0.39 -22.66
N GLY A 81 15.79 0.25 -23.84
CA GLY A 81 15.74 1.72 -23.93
C GLY A 81 14.44 2.36 -23.45
N MET A 82 13.36 1.58 -23.21
CA MET A 82 12.07 2.09 -22.73
C MET A 82 11.86 1.87 -21.23
N ARG A 83 12.64 0.96 -20.62
CA ARG A 83 12.40 0.51 -19.23
C ARG A 83 12.48 1.63 -18.20
N ALA A 84 13.44 2.52 -18.35
CA ALA A 84 13.60 3.65 -17.43
C ALA A 84 12.39 4.59 -17.47
N GLN A 85 11.91 4.95 -18.66
CA GLN A 85 10.72 5.82 -18.83
C GLN A 85 9.46 5.14 -18.30
N VAL A 86 9.28 3.84 -18.57
CA VAL A 86 8.15 3.04 -18.09
C VAL A 86 8.17 2.94 -16.57
N ARG A 87 9.35 2.72 -15.96
CA ARG A 87 9.51 2.70 -14.51
C ARG A 87 9.07 4.02 -13.88
N GLU A 88 9.56 5.13 -14.39
CA GLU A 88 9.27 6.46 -13.84
C GLU A 88 7.78 6.83 -13.99
N ALA A 89 7.19 6.58 -15.15
CA ALA A 89 5.86 7.06 -15.48
C ALA A 89 4.72 6.13 -15.00
N LEU A 90 4.95 4.81 -14.97
CA LEU A 90 3.90 3.81 -14.74
C LEU A 90 4.19 2.80 -13.64
N LEU A 91 5.44 2.59 -13.27
CA LEU A 91 5.84 1.57 -12.28
C LEU A 91 6.82 2.13 -11.23
N PRO A 92 6.60 3.36 -10.69
CA PRO A 92 7.42 3.83 -9.58
C PRO A 92 7.20 2.92 -8.37
N THR A 93 8.24 2.71 -7.56
CA THR A 93 8.12 1.94 -6.31
C THR A 93 7.30 2.72 -5.29
N LEU A 94 6.06 2.31 -5.07
CA LEU A 94 5.16 2.93 -4.10
C LEU A 94 5.23 2.27 -2.72
N VAL A 95 5.51 0.96 -2.67
CA VAL A 95 5.45 0.15 -1.47
C VAL A 95 6.74 -0.67 -1.37
N SER A 96 7.43 -0.59 -0.25
CA SER A 96 8.63 -1.39 0.04
C SER A 96 8.50 -2.12 1.37
N LYS A 97 8.91 -3.39 1.40
CA LYS A 97 8.86 -4.21 2.62
C LYS A 97 9.92 -3.75 3.61
N VAL A 98 9.52 -3.53 4.86
CA VAL A 98 10.42 -3.17 5.97
C VAL A 98 10.79 -4.40 6.76
N VAL A 99 9.79 -5.19 7.18
CA VAL A 99 9.97 -6.41 7.97
C VAL A 99 8.80 -7.36 7.73
N SER A 100 9.08 -8.65 7.80
CA SER A 100 8.09 -9.73 7.87
C SER A 100 8.18 -10.42 9.22
N LEU A 101 7.04 -10.68 9.82
CA LEU A 101 6.90 -11.48 11.04
C LEU A 101 6.06 -12.71 10.72
N GLU A 102 6.53 -13.87 11.17
CA GLU A 102 5.85 -15.14 10.98
C GLU A 102 5.20 -15.60 12.27
N ALA A 103 4.04 -16.24 12.17
CA ALA A 103 3.30 -16.85 13.25
C ALA A 103 2.63 -18.15 12.80
N ASP A 104 2.00 -18.87 13.72
CA ASP A 104 1.26 -20.11 13.46
C ASP A 104 2.07 -21.17 12.71
N GLY A 105 3.36 -21.31 13.03
CA GLY A 105 4.24 -22.23 12.35
C GLY A 105 4.45 -21.89 10.87
N GLY A 106 4.50 -20.60 10.52
CA GLY A 106 4.71 -20.11 9.15
C GLY A 106 3.42 -20.05 8.31
N ARG A 107 2.24 -20.28 8.90
CA ARG A 107 0.95 -20.15 8.19
C ARG A 107 0.43 -18.72 8.14
N THR A 108 0.98 -17.83 8.96
CA THR A 108 0.64 -16.40 9.01
C THR A 108 1.90 -15.59 8.82
N ILE A 109 1.86 -14.64 7.88
CA ILE A 109 2.92 -13.66 7.62
C ILE A 109 2.32 -12.26 7.77
N LYS A 110 2.87 -11.47 8.69
CA LYS A 110 2.57 -10.05 8.84
C LYS A 110 3.69 -9.24 8.25
N ASP A 111 3.41 -8.49 7.21
CA ASP A 111 4.35 -7.59 6.55
C ASP A 111 4.12 -6.14 6.99
N LEU A 112 5.19 -5.45 7.34
CA LEU A 112 5.22 -4.00 7.50
C LEU A 112 5.77 -3.38 6.23
N TRP A 113 5.02 -2.47 5.66
CA TRP A 113 5.34 -1.77 4.42
C TRP A 113 5.68 -0.31 4.69
N ARG A 114 6.66 0.21 3.96
CA ARG A 114 6.94 1.64 3.85
C ARG A 114 6.41 2.14 2.52
N LEU A 115 5.55 3.14 2.58
CA LEU A 115 5.00 3.82 1.42
C LEU A 115 6.02 4.85 0.88
N TYR A 116 5.82 5.33 -0.36
CA TYR A 116 6.72 6.26 -1.06
C TYR A 116 7.08 7.52 -0.23
N ASP A 117 6.17 7.97 0.62
CA ASP A 117 6.32 9.16 1.46
C ASP A 117 6.84 8.85 2.88
N GLY A 118 7.21 7.59 3.14
CA GLY A 118 7.72 7.11 4.42
C GLY A 118 6.63 6.76 5.44
N ALA A 119 5.34 6.93 5.14
CA ALA A 119 4.26 6.37 5.97
C ALA A 119 4.35 4.85 5.99
N GLN A 120 3.80 4.22 7.02
CA GLN A 120 3.85 2.77 7.16
C GLN A 120 2.44 2.19 7.28
N VAL A 121 2.26 1.01 6.69
CA VAL A 121 1.03 0.22 6.79
C VAL A 121 1.38 -1.25 6.95
N GLU A 122 0.42 -2.03 7.39
CA GLU A 122 0.58 -3.46 7.60
C GLU A 122 -0.36 -4.25 6.68
N SER A 123 0.06 -5.44 6.29
CA SER A 123 -0.81 -6.46 5.73
C SER A 123 -0.55 -7.81 6.40
N VAL A 124 -1.55 -8.68 6.41
CA VAL A 124 -1.44 -10.01 7.01
C VAL A 124 -1.92 -11.07 6.03
N LEU A 125 -1.03 -11.96 5.65
CA LEU A 125 -1.31 -13.11 4.79
C LEU A 125 -1.47 -14.35 5.67
N MET A 126 -2.60 -15.03 5.56
CA MET A 126 -2.98 -16.16 6.43
C MET A 126 -3.42 -17.36 5.60
N ARG A 127 -2.85 -18.53 5.87
CA ARG A 127 -3.24 -19.79 5.25
C ARG A 127 -4.10 -20.61 6.19
N TYR A 128 -5.31 -20.89 5.75
CA TYR A 128 -6.25 -21.82 6.37
C TYR A 128 -6.32 -23.12 5.56
N PRO A 129 -6.90 -24.20 6.10
CA PRO A 129 -6.98 -25.47 5.37
C PRO A 129 -7.62 -25.39 3.97
N GLN A 130 -8.61 -24.50 3.78
CA GLN A 130 -9.38 -24.40 2.54
C GLN A 130 -9.27 -23.04 1.84
N ARG A 131 -8.54 -22.08 2.41
CA ARG A 131 -8.40 -20.75 1.82
C ARG A 131 -7.11 -20.07 2.26
N THR A 132 -6.64 -19.15 1.43
CA THR A 132 -5.57 -18.19 1.80
C THR A 132 -6.16 -16.80 1.76
N THR A 133 -6.09 -16.09 2.87
CA THR A 133 -6.69 -14.76 3.05
C THR A 133 -5.60 -13.72 3.22
N LEU A 134 -5.75 -12.60 2.52
CA LEU A 134 -4.97 -11.39 2.75
C LEU A 134 -5.82 -10.34 3.44
N CYS A 135 -5.34 -9.84 4.56
CA CYS A 135 -5.85 -8.65 5.21
C CYS A 135 -5.05 -7.45 4.73
N VAL A 136 -5.70 -6.48 4.06
CA VAL A 136 -5.06 -5.29 3.46
C VAL A 136 -5.41 -4.03 4.20
N SER A 137 -4.49 -3.04 4.14
CA SER A 137 -4.71 -1.69 4.64
C SER A 137 -5.24 -0.78 3.53
N SER A 138 -6.15 0.14 3.87
CA SER A 138 -6.74 1.13 2.97
C SER A 138 -6.30 2.56 3.26
N GLN A 139 -5.73 2.81 4.44
CA GLN A 139 -5.23 4.12 4.88
C GLN A 139 -3.94 3.95 5.68
N ALA A 140 -3.08 4.96 5.67
CA ALA A 140 -2.00 5.11 6.64
C ALA A 140 -2.58 5.82 7.87
N GLY A 141 -2.71 5.08 8.98
CA GLY A 141 -3.52 5.49 10.12
C GLY A 141 -5.02 5.35 9.86
N CYS A 142 -5.86 5.92 10.74
CA CYS A 142 -7.31 5.88 10.60
C CYS A 142 -7.95 7.07 11.31
N GLY A 143 -8.90 7.74 10.63
CA GLY A 143 -9.60 8.90 11.17
C GLY A 143 -10.84 8.59 12.03
N MET A 144 -11.21 7.31 12.19
CA MET A 144 -12.42 6.92 12.93
C MET A 144 -12.27 7.03 14.45
N ALA A 145 -11.01 7.10 14.94
CA ALA A 145 -10.71 7.29 16.37
C ALA A 145 -11.43 6.30 17.31
N CYS A 146 -11.67 5.06 16.88
CA CYS A 146 -12.27 4.02 17.71
C CYS A 146 -11.42 3.76 18.95
N PRO A 147 -11.96 3.83 20.18
CA PRO A 147 -11.19 3.81 21.42
C PRO A 147 -10.47 2.47 21.69
N PHE A 148 -10.94 1.40 21.09
CA PHE A 148 -10.36 0.05 21.20
C PHE A 148 -9.34 -0.28 20.09
N CYS A 149 -9.13 0.62 19.10
CA CYS A 149 -8.30 0.37 17.93
C CYS A 149 -7.00 1.17 17.99
N ALA A 150 -5.86 0.48 18.03
CA ALA A 150 -4.55 1.14 18.05
C ALA A 150 -4.33 2.06 16.83
N THR A 151 -4.73 1.61 15.63
CA THR A 151 -4.66 2.43 14.41
C THR A 151 -5.51 3.69 14.50
N GLY A 152 -6.71 3.59 15.10
CA GLY A 152 -7.60 4.74 15.31
C GLY A 152 -7.02 5.79 16.26
N GLN A 153 -6.22 5.37 17.23
CA GLN A 153 -5.56 6.27 18.17
C GLN A 153 -4.36 7.02 17.55
N MET A 154 -3.79 6.50 16.46
CA MET A 154 -2.69 7.14 15.74
C MET A 154 -3.16 8.33 14.86
N GLY A 155 -4.46 8.45 14.63
CA GLY A 155 -5.03 9.41 13.67
C GLY A 155 -4.77 9.03 12.22
N LEU A 156 -5.34 9.83 11.30
CA LEU A 156 -5.21 9.62 9.86
C LEU A 156 -4.03 10.42 9.31
N THR A 157 -3.09 9.73 8.69
CA THR A 157 -2.02 10.37 7.91
C THR A 157 -2.51 10.70 6.50
N ARG A 158 -3.02 9.69 5.76
CA ARG A 158 -3.66 9.83 4.44
C ARG A 158 -4.35 8.55 3.96
N ASN A 159 -5.16 8.69 2.93
CA ASN A 159 -5.67 7.56 2.16
C ASN A 159 -4.55 6.92 1.33
N LEU A 160 -4.61 5.61 1.14
CA LEU A 160 -3.79 4.91 0.15
C LEU A 160 -4.37 5.16 -1.25
N SER A 161 -3.50 5.11 -2.29
CA SER A 161 -3.93 5.05 -3.68
C SER A 161 -4.39 3.63 -4.04
N THR A 162 -5.09 3.49 -5.17
CA THR A 162 -5.46 2.19 -5.73
C THR A 162 -4.22 1.30 -5.92
N ALA A 163 -3.15 1.86 -6.47
CA ALA A 163 -1.90 1.15 -6.69
C ALA A 163 -1.24 0.67 -5.38
N GLU A 164 -1.26 1.46 -4.32
CA GLU A 164 -0.71 1.06 -3.02
C GLU A 164 -1.53 -0.07 -2.36
N ILE A 165 -2.84 -0.12 -2.62
CA ILE A 165 -3.70 -1.24 -2.19
C ILE A 165 -3.41 -2.48 -3.03
N VAL A 166 -3.40 -2.34 -4.36
CA VAL A 166 -3.13 -3.44 -5.30
C VAL A 166 -1.73 -4.02 -5.13
N ASP A 167 -0.73 -3.21 -4.79
CA ASP A 167 0.62 -3.70 -4.53
C ASP A 167 0.68 -4.65 -3.32
N GLN A 168 -0.10 -4.43 -2.27
CA GLN A 168 -0.20 -5.37 -1.15
C GLN A 168 -0.72 -6.74 -1.64
N VAL A 169 -1.72 -6.72 -2.53
CA VAL A 169 -2.28 -7.96 -3.14
C VAL A 169 -1.25 -8.62 -4.04
N ARG A 170 -0.55 -7.86 -4.88
CA ARG A 170 0.48 -8.34 -5.79
C ARG A 170 1.61 -9.05 -5.03
N TYR A 171 2.12 -8.43 -3.96
CA TYR A 171 3.15 -9.05 -3.11
C TYR A 171 2.66 -10.32 -2.43
N ALA A 172 1.43 -10.33 -1.92
CA ALA A 172 0.85 -11.51 -1.29
C ALA A 172 0.66 -12.66 -2.29
N GLN A 173 0.21 -12.35 -3.50
CA GLN A 173 0.03 -13.36 -4.55
C GLN A 173 1.38 -13.94 -5.01
N ALA A 174 2.42 -13.11 -5.15
CA ALA A 174 3.77 -13.57 -5.41
C ALA A 174 4.29 -14.48 -4.28
N ALA A 175 4.09 -14.08 -3.01
CA ALA A 175 4.45 -14.88 -1.85
C ALA A 175 3.72 -16.24 -1.81
N CYS A 176 2.43 -16.26 -2.16
CA CYS A 176 1.66 -17.50 -2.28
C CYS A 176 2.22 -18.42 -3.37
N ARG A 177 2.48 -17.87 -4.57
CA ARG A 177 3.05 -18.62 -5.70
C ARG A 177 4.43 -19.20 -5.36
N ASP A 178 5.26 -18.40 -4.69
CA ASP A 178 6.65 -18.75 -4.37
C ASP A 178 6.75 -19.64 -3.12
N GLY A 179 5.60 -19.99 -2.48
CA GLY A 179 5.54 -20.92 -1.35
C GLY A 179 6.06 -20.35 -0.03
N ALA A 180 5.94 -19.03 0.17
CA ALA A 180 6.41 -18.37 1.40
C ALA A 180 5.66 -18.82 2.67
N LEU A 181 4.41 -19.27 2.54
CA LEU A 181 3.64 -19.83 3.66
C LEU A 181 3.95 -21.31 3.89
N ALA A 182 3.90 -21.75 5.13
CA ALA A 182 4.03 -23.17 5.47
C ALA A 182 3.02 -24.01 4.69
N GLY A 183 3.47 -25.17 4.18
CA GLY A 183 2.69 -26.04 3.30
C GLY A 183 2.93 -25.76 1.80
N GLY A 184 3.87 -24.90 1.43
CA GLY A 184 4.32 -24.66 0.07
C GLY A 184 3.38 -23.77 -0.77
N PRO A 185 3.55 -23.75 -2.10
CA PRO A 185 2.79 -22.88 -3.00
C PRO A 185 1.27 -23.02 -2.82
N THR A 186 0.59 -21.87 -2.92
CA THR A 186 -0.87 -21.78 -2.78
C THR A 186 -1.38 -20.60 -3.62
N THR A 187 -2.70 -20.40 -3.64
CA THR A 187 -3.34 -19.30 -4.34
C THR A 187 -4.06 -18.41 -3.32
N LEU A 188 -3.90 -17.10 -3.45
CA LEU A 188 -4.70 -16.14 -2.68
C LEU A 188 -6.15 -16.24 -3.15
N SER A 189 -7.06 -16.62 -2.26
CA SER A 189 -8.46 -16.87 -2.58
C SER A 189 -9.44 -15.90 -1.92
N ASN A 190 -8.95 -15.08 -0.98
CA ASN A 190 -9.79 -14.13 -0.26
C ASN A 190 -9.01 -12.88 0.14
N ILE A 191 -9.64 -11.72 0.02
CA ILE A 191 -9.09 -10.42 0.44
C ILE A 191 -10.07 -9.76 1.38
N VAL A 192 -9.59 -9.23 2.50
CA VAL A 192 -10.40 -8.51 3.47
C VAL A 192 -9.77 -7.17 3.81
N PHE A 193 -10.57 -6.12 3.85
CA PHE A 193 -10.15 -4.77 4.24
C PHE A 193 -10.26 -4.57 5.76
N MET A 194 -9.49 -5.37 6.50
CA MET A 194 -9.48 -5.37 7.97
C MET A 194 -8.10 -4.98 8.54
N GLY A 195 -7.23 -4.39 7.73
CA GLY A 195 -5.96 -3.82 8.13
C GLY A 195 -6.12 -2.39 8.67
N MET A 196 -5.14 -1.53 8.38
CA MET A 196 -5.19 -0.14 8.80
C MET A 196 -6.14 0.68 7.92
N GLY A 197 -6.96 1.53 8.58
CA GLY A 197 -7.89 2.44 7.92
C GLY A 197 -9.34 1.96 7.89
N GLU A 198 -10.24 2.90 7.55
CA GLU A 198 -11.65 2.65 7.28
C GLU A 198 -11.86 2.61 5.76
N PRO A 199 -12.16 1.46 5.15
CA PRO A 199 -12.29 1.35 3.70
C PRO A 199 -13.39 2.24 3.13
N LEU A 200 -14.50 2.43 3.82
CA LEU A 200 -15.59 3.29 3.36
C LEU A 200 -15.21 4.79 3.38
N ALA A 201 -14.25 5.19 4.21
CA ALA A 201 -13.69 6.55 4.17
C ALA A 201 -12.72 6.76 3.00
N ASN A 202 -12.26 5.67 2.35
CA ASN A 202 -11.46 5.68 1.12
C ASN A 202 -12.19 4.97 -0.04
N TYR A 203 -13.52 5.06 -0.09
CA TYR A 203 -14.42 4.26 -0.91
C TYR A 203 -14.03 4.21 -2.39
N LYS A 204 -13.80 5.38 -3.03
CA LYS A 204 -13.48 5.44 -4.46
C LYS A 204 -12.22 4.65 -4.83
N THR A 205 -11.22 4.72 -3.97
CA THR A 205 -9.94 4.03 -4.17
C THR A 205 -10.07 2.53 -3.93
N VAL A 206 -10.82 2.16 -2.89
CA VAL A 206 -11.07 0.75 -2.53
C VAL A 206 -11.87 0.03 -3.61
N ILE A 207 -12.89 0.69 -4.20
CA ILE A 207 -13.67 0.10 -5.30
C ILE A 207 -12.85 0.05 -6.61
N GLY A 208 -11.87 0.93 -6.77
CA GLY A 208 -10.97 0.92 -7.93
C GLY A 208 -9.83 -0.09 -7.83
N ALA A 209 -9.61 -0.66 -6.63
CA ALA A 209 -8.57 -1.66 -6.37
C ALA A 209 -9.08 -3.08 -6.58
#